data_8a0cc51a29e073861097fe37903e2412
#
_entry.id   8a0cc51a29e073861097fe37903e2412
#
_cell.length_a   1.000
_cell.length_b   1.000
_cell.length_c   1.000
_cell.angle_alpha   90.00
_cell.angle_beta   90.00
_cell.angle_gamma   90.00
#
_symmetry.space_group_name_H-M   'P 1'
#
loop_
_entity.id
_entity.type
_entity.pdbx_description
1 polymer ?
#
loop_
_entity_poly.entity_id
_entity_poly.type
_entity_poly.pdbx_seq_one_letter_code
_entity_poly.pdbx_strand_id
1 'polypeptide(L)'
;MRRRFGKTISELADRDEGIIVLVGDIGYRVFDEFRERHSHRFINMGICEQSLIGVAAGMAIEGLKPWVYTITPFLIERPFEQVKLDIDQQNVNVKLVGFSDYPTLGPTHNEVDGPALMSMLPHIKAFFPKDGDQTENCVNQAYKIDGPAFISLKSDPQLTKSITT
;
A
#
# COMPACT_ATOMS: atom_id res chain seq x y z
N MET A 1 -1.40 -13.11 -1.09
CA MET A 1 -1.30 -11.85 -0.34
C MET A 1 -2.00 -10.70 -1.09
N ARG A 2 -1.59 -10.31 -2.28
CA ARG A 2 -2.18 -9.16 -3.03
C ARG A 2 -3.69 -9.24 -3.26
N ARG A 3 -4.22 -10.40 -3.69
CA ARG A 3 -5.66 -10.60 -3.87
C ARG A 3 -6.42 -10.55 -2.53
N ARG A 4 -5.83 -11.09 -1.45
CA ARG A 4 -6.42 -10.99 -0.13
C ARG A 4 -6.48 -9.53 0.33
N PHE A 5 -5.43 -8.75 0.09
CA PHE A 5 -5.45 -7.30 0.34
C PHE A 5 -6.59 -6.61 -0.42
N GLY A 6 -6.68 -6.83 -1.74
CA GLY A 6 -7.74 -6.22 -2.56
C GLY A 6 -9.15 -6.54 -2.07
N LYS A 7 -9.39 -7.80 -1.68
CA LYS A 7 -10.66 -8.23 -1.09
C LYS A 7 -10.92 -7.53 0.26
N THR A 8 -9.95 -7.58 1.17
CA THR A 8 -10.12 -7.02 2.52
C THR A 8 -10.35 -5.51 2.48
N ILE A 9 -9.64 -4.77 1.63
CA ILE A 9 -9.85 -3.32 1.52
C ILE A 9 -11.20 -2.99 0.89
N SER A 10 -11.72 -3.82 -0.02
CA SER A 10 -13.06 -3.67 -0.58
C SER A 10 -14.13 -3.85 0.50
N GLU A 11 -14.01 -4.87 1.34
CA GLU A 11 -14.92 -5.13 2.46
C GLU A 11 -14.86 -4.04 3.54
N LEU A 12 -13.70 -3.44 3.79
CA LEU A 12 -13.56 -2.29 4.69
C LEU A 12 -14.23 -1.05 4.10
N ALA A 13 -14.07 -0.81 2.80
CA ALA A 13 -14.66 0.32 2.10
C ALA A 13 -16.20 0.26 2.01
N ASP A 14 -16.80 -0.92 2.12
CA ASP A 14 -18.27 -1.07 2.24
C ASP A 14 -18.81 -0.44 3.53
N ARG A 15 -17.96 -0.33 4.56
CA ARG A 15 -18.34 0.12 5.91
C ARG A 15 -17.76 1.48 6.27
N ASP A 16 -16.82 1.97 5.47
CA ASP A 16 -16.13 3.24 5.73
C ASP A 16 -15.94 4.02 4.43
N GLU A 17 -16.73 5.07 4.26
CA GLU A 17 -16.69 5.94 3.08
C GLU A 17 -15.42 6.80 3.00
N GLY A 18 -14.68 6.94 4.09
CA GLY A 18 -13.41 7.67 4.13
C GLY A 18 -12.26 6.94 3.42
N ILE A 19 -12.40 5.63 3.15
CA ILE A 19 -11.35 4.85 2.47
C ILE A 19 -11.28 5.23 1.00
N ILE A 20 -10.10 5.70 0.58
CA ILE A 20 -9.74 5.99 -0.82
C ILE A 20 -8.54 5.12 -1.20
N VAL A 21 -8.57 4.47 -2.36
CA VAL A 21 -7.43 3.71 -2.89
C VAL A 21 -6.73 4.53 -3.98
N LEU A 22 -5.45 4.77 -3.77
CA LEU A 22 -4.56 5.47 -4.71
C LEU A 22 -3.53 4.46 -5.25
N VAL A 23 -3.33 4.39 -6.56
CA VAL A 23 -2.35 3.48 -7.16
C VAL A 23 -1.38 4.20 -8.09
N GLY A 24 -0.13 3.74 -8.14
CA GLY A 24 0.91 4.21 -9.03
C GLY A 24 1.03 3.31 -10.27
N ASP A 25 0.00 3.30 -11.11
CA ASP A 25 -0.11 2.56 -12.37
C ASP A 25 0.17 1.04 -12.27
N ILE A 26 -0.23 0.43 -11.16
CA ILE A 26 -0.10 -1.00 -10.88
C ILE A 26 -1.35 -1.50 -10.13
N GLY A 27 -1.49 -2.81 -9.97
CA GLY A 27 -2.60 -3.41 -9.21
C GLY A 27 -3.65 -4.08 -10.09
N TYR A 28 -3.28 -4.42 -11.32
CA TYR A 28 -4.14 -5.20 -12.22
C TYR A 28 -4.63 -6.50 -11.53
N ARG A 29 -5.92 -6.76 -11.62
CA ARG A 29 -6.63 -7.89 -10.95
C ARG A 29 -6.56 -7.88 -9.41
N VAL A 30 -6.03 -6.84 -8.79
CA VAL A 30 -6.02 -6.70 -7.33
C VAL A 30 -7.24 -5.93 -6.86
N PHE A 31 -7.64 -4.90 -7.61
CA PHE A 31 -8.68 -3.95 -7.24
C PHE A 31 -9.92 -4.00 -8.13
N ASP A 32 -10.13 -5.07 -8.89
CA ASP A 32 -11.30 -5.15 -9.79
C ASP A 32 -12.60 -5.03 -8.99
N GLU A 33 -12.71 -5.76 -7.87
CA GLU A 33 -13.86 -5.71 -6.96
C GLU A 33 -14.03 -4.32 -6.32
N PHE A 34 -12.94 -3.69 -5.88
CA PHE A 34 -12.99 -2.33 -5.34
C PHE A 34 -13.46 -1.31 -6.39
N ARG A 35 -12.94 -1.40 -7.61
CA ARG A 35 -13.33 -0.51 -8.72
C ARG A 35 -14.78 -0.68 -9.12
N GLU A 36 -15.30 -1.89 -9.09
CA GLU A 36 -16.69 -2.18 -9.42
C GLU A 36 -17.65 -1.56 -8.39
N ARG A 37 -17.34 -1.69 -7.10
CA ARG A 37 -18.20 -1.22 -6.01
C ARG A 37 -17.97 0.24 -5.61
N HIS A 38 -16.75 0.74 -5.76
CA HIS A 38 -16.29 2.03 -5.23
C HIS A 38 -15.48 2.83 -6.26
N SER A 39 -15.94 2.88 -7.52
CA SER A 39 -15.19 3.48 -8.64
C SER A 39 -14.73 4.92 -8.37
N HIS A 40 -15.55 5.72 -7.70
CA HIS A 40 -15.25 7.13 -7.36
C HIS A 40 -14.21 7.28 -6.25
N ARG A 41 -13.85 6.20 -5.56
CA ARG A 41 -12.82 6.14 -4.49
C ARG A 41 -11.57 5.38 -4.92
N PHE A 42 -11.44 5.06 -6.21
CA PHE A 42 -10.26 4.45 -6.80
C PHE A 42 -9.61 5.42 -7.79
N ILE A 43 -8.37 5.82 -7.50
CA ILE A 43 -7.66 6.81 -8.30
C ILE A 43 -6.32 6.22 -8.75
N ASN A 44 -6.13 6.09 -10.07
CA ASN A 44 -4.81 5.79 -10.63
C ASN A 44 -4.09 7.12 -10.90
N MET A 45 -3.04 7.37 -10.14
CA MET A 45 -2.24 8.59 -10.23
C MET A 45 -1.19 8.53 -11.36
N GLY A 46 -0.99 7.36 -11.98
CA GLY A 46 0.12 7.15 -12.90
C GLY A 46 1.47 7.00 -12.19
N ILE A 47 2.55 7.11 -12.97
CA ILE A 47 3.92 6.95 -12.47
C ILE A 47 4.43 8.33 -11.98
N CYS A 48 3.96 8.75 -10.82
CA CYS A 48 4.30 10.04 -10.20
C CYS A 48 4.31 9.93 -8.66
N GLU A 49 5.17 9.09 -8.12
CA GLU A 49 5.13 8.63 -6.74
C GLU A 49 5.24 9.75 -5.71
N GLN A 50 6.04 10.79 -5.98
CA GLN A 50 6.14 11.95 -5.09
C GLN A 50 4.80 12.70 -4.98
N SER A 51 4.13 12.94 -6.13
CA SER A 51 2.79 13.54 -6.14
C SER A 51 1.76 12.63 -5.49
N LEU A 52 1.86 11.31 -5.71
CA LEU A 52 0.99 10.30 -5.12
C LEU A 52 1.03 10.38 -3.58
N ILE A 53 2.22 10.48 -2.98
CA ILE A 53 2.39 10.61 -1.53
C ILE A 53 1.86 11.95 -1.03
N GLY A 54 2.20 13.07 -1.68
CA GLY A 54 1.70 14.40 -1.28
C GLY A 54 0.18 14.51 -1.35
N VAL A 55 -0.46 13.95 -2.40
CA VAL A 55 -1.93 13.89 -2.51
C VAL A 55 -2.54 13.04 -1.39
N ALA A 56 -1.95 11.87 -1.09
CA ALA A 56 -2.40 11.02 0.01
C ALA A 56 -2.31 11.74 1.36
N ALA A 57 -1.22 12.47 1.61
CA ALA A 57 -1.06 13.26 2.83
C ALA A 57 -2.14 14.34 2.94
N GLY A 58 -2.39 15.10 1.87
CA GLY A 58 -3.44 16.12 1.84
C GLY A 58 -4.83 15.54 2.09
N MET A 59 -5.15 14.39 1.46
CA MET A 59 -6.42 13.69 1.72
C MET A 59 -6.57 13.24 3.18
N ALA A 60 -5.49 12.78 3.81
CA ALA A 60 -5.52 12.36 5.21
C ALA A 60 -5.71 13.55 6.17
N ILE A 61 -5.12 14.70 5.86
CA ILE A 61 -5.32 15.95 6.61
C ILE A 61 -6.79 16.40 6.56
N GLU A 62 -7.46 16.20 5.42
CA GLU A 62 -8.88 16.47 5.23
C GLU A 62 -9.81 15.38 5.82
N GLY A 63 -9.26 14.40 6.56
CA GLY A 63 -10.03 13.38 7.28
C GLY A 63 -10.36 12.12 6.46
N LEU A 64 -9.87 12.01 5.24
CA LEU A 64 -9.97 10.76 4.47
C LEU A 64 -8.93 9.73 4.95
N LYS A 65 -9.10 8.49 4.52
CA LYS A 65 -8.23 7.35 4.86
C LYS A 65 -7.61 6.76 3.60
N PRO A 66 -6.59 7.41 3.01
CA PRO A 66 -5.98 6.94 1.79
C PRO A 66 -5.13 5.68 2.01
N TRP A 67 -5.31 4.72 1.10
CA TRP A 67 -4.52 3.51 0.97
C TRP A 67 -3.75 3.59 -0.34
N VAL A 68 -2.45 3.78 -0.23
CA VAL A 68 -1.54 3.96 -1.37
C VAL A 68 -0.92 2.64 -1.75
N TYR A 69 -1.02 2.23 -3.01
CA TYR A 69 -0.50 0.96 -3.49
C TYR A 69 0.40 1.13 -4.71
N THR A 70 1.64 0.68 -4.61
CA THR A 70 2.56 0.49 -5.73
C THR A 70 3.67 -0.52 -5.35
N ILE A 71 4.73 -0.65 -6.16
CA ILE A 71 5.90 -1.48 -5.84
C ILE A 71 6.68 -0.81 -4.69
N THR A 72 7.23 -1.59 -3.75
CA THR A 72 7.88 -1.05 -2.55
C THR A 72 8.96 0.01 -2.83
N PRO A 73 9.94 -0.18 -3.74
CA PRO A 73 10.91 0.87 -4.03
C PRO A 73 10.25 2.15 -4.57
N PHE A 74 9.18 2.02 -5.35
CA PHE A 74 8.46 3.18 -5.87
C PHE A 74 7.61 3.88 -4.81
N LEU A 75 7.14 3.11 -3.83
CA LEU A 75 6.35 3.63 -2.74
C LEU A 75 7.18 4.38 -1.69
N ILE A 76 8.39 3.90 -1.41
CA ILE A 76 9.20 4.37 -0.28
C ILE A 76 10.49 5.04 -0.75
N GLU A 77 11.25 4.44 -1.66
CA GLU A 77 12.60 4.95 -1.99
C GLU A 77 12.52 6.17 -2.91
N ARG A 78 11.67 6.13 -3.96
CA ARG A 78 11.53 7.27 -4.88
C ARG A 78 10.98 8.53 -4.21
N PRO A 79 9.88 8.46 -3.44
CA PRO A 79 9.30 9.59 -2.73
C PRO A 79 9.76 9.66 -1.27
N PHE A 80 10.99 9.20 -0.95
CA PHE A 80 11.44 9.05 0.45
C PHE A 80 11.30 10.35 1.25
N GLU A 81 11.61 11.50 0.64
CA GLU A 81 11.45 12.79 1.30
C GLU A 81 9.99 13.07 1.65
N GLN A 82 9.07 12.85 0.70
CA GLN A 82 7.64 13.04 0.92
C GLN A 82 7.09 12.05 1.98
N VAL A 83 7.49 10.78 1.91
CA VAL A 83 7.10 9.80 2.94
C VAL A 83 7.59 10.23 4.32
N LYS A 84 8.83 10.71 4.43
CA LYS A 84 9.41 11.17 5.68
C LYS A 84 8.72 12.44 6.21
N LEU A 85 8.56 13.46 5.35
CA LEU A 85 8.08 14.77 5.77
C LEU A 85 6.56 14.84 5.86
N ASP A 86 5.86 14.33 4.82
CA ASP A 86 4.42 14.53 4.69
C ASP A 86 3.61 13.42 5.39
N ILE A 87 4.17 12.21 5.53
CA ILE A 87 3.49 11.07 6.15
C ILE A 87 4.02 10.83 7.57
N ASP A 88 5.33 10.53 7.71
CA ASP A 88 5.90 10.11 8.98
C ASP A 88 5.90 11.26 10.00
N GLN A 89 6.53 12.39 9.69
CA GLN A 89 6.67 13.51 10.64
C GLN A 89 5.33 14.17 10.99
N GLN A 90 4.39 14.25 10.05
CA GLN A 90 3.05 14.76 10.30
C GLN A 90 2.14 13.73 10.96
N ASN A 91 2.55 12.46 11.02
CA ASN A 91 1.80 11.35 11.62
C ASN A 91 0.37 11.23 11.07
N VAL A 92 0.20 11.45 9.76
CA VAL A 92 -1.11 11.44 9.10
C VAL A 92 -1.61 10.02 8.82
N ASN A 93 -2.92 9.84 8.79
CA ASN A 93 -3.57 8.52 8.63
C ASN A 93 -3.52 8.01 7.19
N VAL A 94 -2.32 7.76 6.67
CA VAL A 94 -2.07 7.16 5.35
C VAL A 94 -1.60 5.72 5.51
N LYS A 95 -2.15 4.80 4.71
CA LYS A 95 -1.70 3.41 4.66
C LYS A 95 -0.88 3.17 3.39
N LEU A 96 0.38 2.89 3.56
CA LEU A 96 1.33 2.59 2.50
C LEU A 96 1.40 1.08 2.28
N VAL A 97 1.05 0.59 1.09
CA VAL A 97 1.03 -0.85 0.79
C VAL A 97 1.96 -1.13 -0.39
N GLY A 98 3.10 -1.73 -0.10
CA GLY A 98 4.15 -2.01 -1.06
C GLY A 98 4.11 -3.45 -1.57
N PHE A 99 4.30 -3.66 -2.88
CA PHE A 99 4.56 -4.98 -3.45
C PHE A 99 6.07 -5.19 -3.55
N SER A 100 6.64 -6.05 -2.71
CA SER A 100 8.08 -6.12 -2.47
C SER A 100 8.84 -7.13 -3.33
N ASP A 101 8.21 -8.21 -3.78
CA ASP A 101 8.84 -9.23 -4.62
C ASP A 101 8.40 -9.15 -6.09
N TYR A 102 8.28 -7.94 -6.60
CA TYR A 102 8.00 -7.72 -8.02
C TYR A 102 9.11 -8.36 -8.88
N PRO A 103 8.78 -9.05 -9.98
CA PRO A 103 9.79 -9.67 -10.84
C PRO A 103 10.84 -8.63 -11.26
N THR A 104 12.10 -9.00 -11.11
CA THR A 104 13.26 -8.13 -11.33
C THR A 104 13.28 -7.56 -12.75
N LEU A 105 13.02 -6.28 -12.88
CA LEU A 105 13.15 -5.51 -14.12
C LEU A 105 14.33 -4.51 -14.03
N GLY A 106 15.37 -4.90 -13.30
CA GLY A 106 16.55 -4.07 -13.06
C GLY A 106 16.57 -3.42 -11.67
N PRO A 107 17.59 -2.61 -11.37
CA PRO A 107 17.87 -2.11 -10.02
C PRO A 107 16.77 -1.24 -9.44
N THR A 108 15.97 -0.57 -10.26
CA THR A 108 14.90 0.32 -9.80
C THR A 108 13.68 -0.42 -9.22
N HIS A 109 13.57 -1.73 -9.46
CA HIS A 109 12.44 -2.56 -9.00
C HIS A 109 12.79 -3.43 -7.79
N ASN A 110 14.02 -3.39 -7.32
CA ASN A 110 14.48 -4.13 -6.16
C ASN A 110 14.40 -3.22 -4.92
N GLU A 111 13.68 -3.66 -3.90
CA GLU A 111 13.77 -2.99 -2.58
C GLU A 111 15.12 -3.29 -1.92
N VAL A 112 15.63 -2.35 -1.13
CA VAL A 112 16.84 -2.55 -0.34
C VAL A 112 16.53 -3.54 0.79
N ASP A 113 15.87 -3.10 1.82
CA ASP A 113 15.46 -3.89 2.98
C ASP A 113 14.28 -3.18 3.64
N GLY A 114 13.09 -3.77 3.51
CA GLY A 114 11.86 -3.14 4.02
C GLY A 114 11.92 -2.82 5.52
N PRO A 115 12.35 -3.74 6.40
CA PRO A 115 12.59 -3.46 7.81
C PRO A 115 13.59 -2.33 8.08
N ALA A 116 14.72 -2.30 7.35
CA ALA A 116 15.72 -1.24 7.50
C ALA A 116 15.17 0.12 7.05
N LEU A 117 14.46 0.19 5.92
CA LEU A 117 13.79 1.42 5.46
C LEU A 117 12.80 1.94 6.51
N MET A 118 11.97 1.08 7.07
CA MET A 118 10.98 1.48 8.08
C MET A 118 11.60 1.89 9.41
N SER A 119 12.81 1.43 9.73
CA SER A 119 13.51 1.87 10.96
C SER A 119 13.87 3.36 10.95
N MET A 120 13.93 3.97 9.78
CA MET A 120 14.16 5.42 9.61
C MET A 120 12.89 6.28 9.72
N LEU A 121 11.72 5.65 9.83
CA LEU A 121 10.40 6.28 9.81
C LEU A 121 9.62 5.87 11.09
N PRO A 122 9.94 6.49 12.25
CA PRO A 122 9.53 5.99 13.56
C PRO A 122 8.03 6.04 13.85
N HIS A 123 7.28 6.89 13.16
CA HIS A 123 5.82 6.98 13.35
C HIS A 123 5.06 5.98 12.47
N ILE A 124 5.67 5.47 11.40
CA ILE A 124 5.04 4.50 10.51
C ILE A 124 5.07 3.11 11.12
N LYS A 125 3.90 2.56 11.46
CA LYS A 125 3.78 1.18 11.93
C LYS A 125 3.92 0.19 10.79
N ALA A 126 4.98 -0.61 10.78
CA ALA A 126 5.28 -1.55 9.70
C ALA A 126 4.76 -2.97 9.97
N PHE A 127 4.22 -3.61 8.92
CA PHE A 127 3.73 -4.97 8.91
C PHE A 127 4.35 -5.76 7.76
N PHE A 128 4.81 -6.98 8.04
CA PHE A 128 5.46 -7.89 7.09
C PHE A 128 4.76 -9.25 7.08
N PRO A 129 3.52 -9.34 6.55
CA PRO A 129 2.78 -10.59 6.48
C PRO A 129 3.49 -11.61 5.58
N LYS A 130 3.31 -12.91 5.87
CA LYS A 130 3.95 -14.02 5.14
C LYS A 130 2.98 -14.77 4.22
N ASP A 131 1.69 -14.59 4.41
CA ASP A 131 0.62 -15.26 3.67
C ASP A 131 -0.66 -14.40 3.57
N GLY A 132 -1.72 -14.95 2.96
CA GLY A 132 -2.98 -14.25 2.78
C GLY A 132 -3.71 -13.96 4.09
N ASP A 133 -3.71 -14.89 5.03
CA ASP A 133 -4.45 -14.73 6.31
C ASP A 133 -3.76 -13.70 7.20
N GLN A 134 -2.42 -13.72 7.24
CA GLN A 134 -1.65 -12.67 7.92
C GLN A 134 -1.85 -11.32 7.23
N THR A 135 -1.98 -11.29 5.89
CA THR A 135 -2.27 -10.05 5.16
C THR A 135 -3.59 -9.44 5.61
N GLU A 136 -4.66 -10.22 5.67
CA GLU A 136 -5.96 -9.76 6.16
C GLU A 136 -5.88 -9.21 7.58
N ASN A 137 -5.20 -9.93 8.48
CA ASN A 137 -4.98 -9.49 9.85
C ASN A 137 -4.21 -8.17 9.92
N CYS A 138 -3.13 -8.02 9.13
CA CYS A 138 -2.33 -6.78 9.08
C CYS A 138 -3.15 -5.61 8.53
N VAL A 139 -3.95 -5.82 7.49
CA VAL A 139 -4.84 -4.78 6.92
C VAL A 139 -5.85 -4.33 7.98
N ASN A 140 -6.49 -5.26 8.68
CA ASN A 140 -7.45 -4.94 9.74
C ASN A 140 -6.78 -4.24 10.95
N GLN A 141 -5.53 -4.58 11.28
CA GLN A 141 -4.77 -3.88 12.31
C GLN A 141 -4.40 -2.47 11.85
N ALA A 142 -3.87 -2.32 10.64
CA ALA A 142 -3.52 -1.03 10.06
C ALA A 142 -4.74 -0.10 9.98
N TYR A 143 -5.90 -0.61 9.61
CA TYR A 143 -7.15 0.15 9.56
C TYR A 143 -7.52 0.79 10.91
N LYS A 144 -7.24 0.10 12.02
CA LYS A 144 -7.55 0.59 13.38
C LYS A 144 -6.57 1.62 13.91
N ILE A 145 -5.42 1.80 13.25
CA ILE A 145 -4.42 2.79 13.66
C ILE A 145 -4.87 4.16 13.14
N ASP A 146 -4.99 5.13 14.03
CA ASP A 146 -5.14 6.53 13.66
C ASP A 146 -3.75 7.15 13.47
N GLY A 147 -3.17 6.90 12.31
CA GLY A 147 -1.81 7.29 11.96
C GLY A 147 -1.28 6.46 10.79
N PRO A 148 -0.02 6.66 10.38
CA PRO A 148 0.55 6.01 9.23
C PRO A 148 0.89 4.54 9.51
N ALA A 149 0.69 3.70 8.48
CA ALA A 149 1.13 2.32 8.52
C ALA A 149 1.70 1.88 7.17
N PHE A 150 2.63 0.95 7.20
CA PHE A 150 3.21 0.30 6.02
C PHE A 150 2.94 -1.20 6.05
N ILE A 151 2.54 -1.76 4.91
CA ILE A 151 2.34 -3.21 4.75
C ILE A 151 3.15 -3.67 3.54
N SER A 152 4.11 -4.57 3.76
CA SER A 152 4.90 -5.18 2.70
C SER A 152 4.23 -6.46 2.19
N LEU A 153 3.71 -6.43 0.97
CA LEU A 153 3.09 -7.59 0.33
C LEU A 153 4.06 -8.33 -0.57
N LYS A 154 3.93 -9.66 -0.61
CA LYS A 154 4.65 -10.55 -1.53
C LYS A 154 3.67 -11.30 -2.43
N SER A 155 4.21 -11.94 -3.45
CA SER A 155 3.47 -12.92 -4.27
C SER A 155 2.90 -14.01 -3.39
N ASP A 156 1.75 -14.54 -3.78
CA ASP A 156 1.14 -15.64 -3.03
C ASP A 156 1.96 -16.92 -3.26
N PRO A 157 2.50 -17.55 -2.19
CA PRO A 157 3.33 -18.76 -2.34
C PRO A 157 2.64 -19.93 -3.04
N GLN A 158 1.31 -19.94 -3.03
CA GLN A 158 0.52 -20.98 -3.70
C GLN A 158 0.38 -20.75 -5.21
N LEU A 159 0.54 -19.53 -5.71
CA LEU A 159 0.43 -19.19 -7.12
C LEU A 159 1.73 -19.47 -7.90
N THR A 160 2.87 -19.47 -7.24
CA THR A 160 4.19 -19.77 -7.87
C THR A 160 4.35 -21.25 -8.22
N LYS A 161 3.57 -22.15 -7.61
CA LYS A 161 3.63 -23.59 -7.91
C LYS A 161 2.84 -24.02 -9.15
N SER A 162 1.96 -23.17 -9.69
CA SER A 162 1.13 -23.48 -10.86
C SER A 162 1.67 -22.96 -12.19
N ILE A 163 2.82 -22.28 -12.19
CA ILE A 163 3.43 -21.72 -13.41
C ILE A 163 4.65 -22.56 -13.87
N THR A 164 5.04 -23.57 -13.11
CA THR A 164 6.18 -24.46 -13.41
C THR A 164 5.78 -25.87 -13.79
N THR A 165 4.58 -26.07 -14.35
CA THR A 165 4.16 -27.36 -15.00
C THR A 165 3.70 -27.12 -16.41
#